data_db8c2b4708fc6e48f9ebb9777703870e
#
_entry.id   db8c2b4708fc6e48f9ebb9777703870e
#
_cell.length_a   1.000
_cell.length_b   1.000
_cell.length_c   1.000
_cell.angle_alpha   90.00
_cell.angle_beta   90.00
_cell.angle_gamma   90.00
#
_symmetry.space_group_name_H-M   'P 1'
#
loop_
_entity.id
_entity.type
_entity.pdbx_description
1 polymer ?
#
loop_
_entity_poly.entity_id
_entity_poly.type
_entity_poly.pdbx_seq_one_letter_code
_entity_poly.pdbx_strand_id
1 'polypeptide(L)'
;MAVRQLSTALLPHLNTQEQRVINLLSTEEKDGKTHVARLIEEYWSSIGLNVRRITYDEDFLSEDSQYVQANNLKELCPDLEKDEILLIEHPVLKSNPLPPALLNEASINLLVVRANRTWKNTDQALYEHLLQVKQKEVPLLFYLTQADRNTV
;
A
#
# COMPACT_ATOMS: atom_id res chain seq x y z
N MET A 1 11.41 -2.53 -15.48
CA MET A 1 11.72 -1.11 -15.66
C MET A 1 11.08 -0.28 -14.57
N ALA A 2 9.77 -0.02 -14.68
CA ALA A 2 9.08 0.74 -13.64
C ALA A 2 9.20 0.11 -12.26
N VAL A 3 9.12 -1.21 -12.15
CA VAL A 3 9.21 -1.89 -10.86
C VAL A 3 10.60 -1.75 -10.24
N ARG A 4 11.65 -1.72 -11.05
CA ARG A 4 13.00 -1.53 -10.53
C ARG A 4 13.17 -0.12 -9.95
N GLN A 5 12.65 0.89 -10.63
CA GLN A 5 12.68 2.27 -10.15
C GLN A 5 11.87 2.41 -8.86
N LEU A 6 10.69 1.79 -8.82
CA LEU A 6 9.85 1.77 -7.64
C LEU A 6 10.58 1.10 -6.48
N SER A 7 11.21 -0.05 -6.72
CA SER A 7 11.99 -0.76 -5.70
C SER A 7 13.11 0.13 -5.15
N THR A 8 13.82 0.83 -6.03
CA THR A 8 14.90 1.74 -5.62
C THR A 8 14.38 2.86 -4.71
N ALA A 9 13.16 3.33 -4.95
CA ALA A 9 12.55 4.35 -4.12
C ALA A 9 12.08 3.79 -2.77
N LEU A 10 11.60 2.54 -2.73
CA LEU A 10 10.98 1.96 -1.54
C LEU A 10 11.98 1.34 -0.56
N LEU A 11 12.98 0.62 -1.06
CA LEU A 11 13.89 -0.14 -0.19
C LEU A 11 14.59 0.67 0.88
N PRO A 12 15.07 1.90 0.63
CA PRO A 12 15.72 2.68 1.68
C PRO A 12 14.83 2.94 2.90
N HIS A 13 13.51 3.07 2.70
CA HIS A 13 12.58 3.27 3.80
C HIS A 13 12.41 2.01 4.65
N LEU A 14 12.61 0.83 4.06
CA LEU A 14 12.44 -0.43 4.75
C LEU A 14 13.64 -0.81 5.59
N ASN A 15 14.83 -0.41 5.19
CA ASN A 15 16.07 -0.85 5.81
C ASN A 15 16.27 -0.31 7.22
N THR A 16 15.52 0.71 7.63
CA THR A 16 15.66 1.35 8.94
C THR A 16 14.59 0.92 9.93
N GLN A 17 13.68 0.01 9.54
CA GLN A 17 12.54 -0.39 10.34
C GLN A 17 12.68 -1.80 10.88
N GLU A 18 12.17 -2.03 12.10
CA GLU A 18 12.10 -3.38 12.65
C GLU A 18 11.09 -4.22 11.88
N GLN A 19 9.96 -3.61 11.54
CA GLN A 19 8.93 -4.23 10.71
C GLN A 19 8.91 -3.53 9.37
N ARG A 20 8.82 -4.30 8.31
CA ARG A 20 8.85 -3.81 6.94
C ARG A 20 7.49 -3.97 6.33
N VAL A 21 6.72 -2.90 6.32
CA VAL A 21 5.33 -2.92 5.87
C VAL A 21 5.10 -1.82 4.85
N ILE A 22 4.53 -2.21 3.71
CA ILE A 22 4.12 -1.26 2.68
C ILE A 22 2.62 -1.36 2.51
N ASN A 23 1.92 -0.26 2.75
CA ASN A 23 0.51 -0.14 2.45
C ASN A 23 0.34 0.28 0.99
N LEU A 24 -0.50 -0.46 0.26
CA LEU A 24 -0.92 -0.06 -1.07
C LEU A 24 -2.34 0.46 -0.95
N LEU A 25 -2.51 1.73 -1.26
CA LEU A 25 -3.77 2.46 -1.08
C LEU A 25 -4.27 2.95 -2.43
N SER A 26 -5.58 3.08 -2.57
CA SER A 26 -6.18 3.78 -3.71
C SER A 26 -7.47 4.45 -3.29
N THR A 27 -7.81 5.54 -3.94
CA THR A 27 -9.06 6.26 -3.71
C THR A 27 -10.20 5.67 -4.52
N GLU A 28 -9.90 5.09 -5.69
CA GLU A 28 -10.87 4.51 -6.60
C GLU A 28 -10.51 3.07 -6.94
N GLU A 29 -11.50 2.32 -7.40
CA GLU A 29 -11.27 0.98 -7.94
C GLU A 29 -10.50 1.05 -9.25
N LYS A 30 -9.81 -0.04 -9.57
CA LYS A 30 -9.05 -0.16 -10.82
C LYS A 30 -7.90 0.83 -10.98
N ASP A 31 -7.40 1.37 -9.88
CA ASP A 31 -6.19 2.20 -9.93
C ASP A 31 -4.91 1.37 -10.05
N GLY A 32 -5.03 0.04 -9.95
CA GLY A 32 -3.90 -0.84 -10.25
C GLY A 32 -3.13 -1.35 -9.05
N LYS A 33 -3.69 -1.33 -7.84
CA LYS A 33 -3.01 -1.81 -6.64
C LYS A 33 -2.53 -3.26 -6.77
N THR A 34 -3.41 -4.14 -7.25
CA THR A 34 -3.08 -5.55 -7.41
C THR A 34 -1.93 -5.74 -8.38
N HIS A 35 -1.95 -5.00 -9.49
CA HIS A 35 -0.87 -5.06 -10.47
C HIS A 35 0.46 -4.62 -9.87
N VAL A 36 0.46 -3.52 -9.14
CA VAL A 36 1.67 -3.01 -8.48
C VAL A 36 2.17 -4.00 -7.43
N ALA A 37 1.25 -4.54 -6.63
CA ALA A 37 1.61 -5.51 -5.59
C ALA A 37 2.29 -6.75 -6.19
N ARG A 38 1.75 -7.27 -7.28
CA ARG A 38 2.33 -8.43 -7.95
C ARG A 38 3.70 -8.14 -8.52
N LEU A 39 3.86 -6.98 -9.14
CA LEU A 39 5.16 -6.59 -9.71
C LEU A 39 6.23 -6.49 -8.62
N ILE A 40 5.90 -5.87 -7.50
CA ILE A 40 6.84 -5.75 -6.38
C ILE A 40 7.16 -7.13 -5.82
N GLU A 41 6.14 -7.93 -5.56
CA GLU A 41 6.33 -9.28 -5.01
C GLU A 41 7.22 -10.14 -5.90
N GLU A 42 6.94 -10.17 -7.19
CA GLU A 42 7.72 -10.94 -8.13
C GLU A 42 9.17 -10.47 -8.22
N TYR A 43 9.35 -9.15 -8.32
CA TYR A 43 10.70 -8.60 -8.45
C TYR A 43 11.53 -8.85 -7.19
N TRP A 44 10.99 -8.55 -6.02
CA TRP A 44 11.72 -8.72 -4.77
C TRP A 44 11.99 -10.20 -4.46
N SER A 45 11.03 -11.08 -4.76
CA SER A 45 11.25 -12.52 -4.61
C SER A 45 12.38 -12.99 -5.52
N SER A 46 12.46 -12.44 -6.74
CA SER A 46 13.50 -12.83 -7.68
C SER A 46 14.91 -12.41 -7.23
N ILE A 47 15.03 -11.42 -6.39
CA ILE A 47 16.32 -10.97 -5.85
C ILE A 47 16.57 -11.46 -4.43
N GLY A 48 15.77 -12.42 -3.97
CA GLY A 48 16.02 -13.12 -2.71
C GLY A 48 15.38 -12.50 -1.47
N LEU A 49 14.50 -11.52 -1.63
CA LEU A 49 13.79 -10.94 -0.49
C LEU A 49 12.57 -11.79 -0.14
N ASN A 50 12.27 -11.87 1.15
CA ASN A 50 11.13 -12.62 1.65
C ASN A 50 9.91 -11.68 1.74
N VAL A 51 8.94 -11.87 0.84
CA VAL A 51 7.80 -10.98 0.69
C VAL A 51 6.51 -11.74 0.93
N ARG A 52 5.63 -11.17 1.74
CA ARG A 52 4.27 -11.68 1.95
C ARG A 52 3.30 -10.63 1.45
N ARG A 53 2.32 -11.04 0.66
CA ARG A 53 1.28 -10.14 0.16
C ARG A 53 -0.07 -10.54 0.75
N ILE A 54 -0.76 -9.55 1.30
CA ILE A 54 -2.11 -9.70 1.83
C ILE A 54 -3.02 -8.82 0.99
N THR A 55 -4.11 -9.39 0.46
CA THR A 55 -5.08 -8.65 -0.33
C THR A 55 -6.43 -8.66 0.33
N TYR A 56 -7.16 -7.58 0.15
CA TYR A 56 -8.51 -7.44 0.72
C TYR A 56 -9.44 -8.56 0.29
N ASP A 57 -9.41 -8.91 -1.00
CA ASP A 57 -10.35 -9.88 -1.55
C ASP A 57 -10.05 -11.32 -1.14
N GLU A 58 -8.80 -11.62 -0.80
CA GLU A 58 -8.38 -12.98 -0.49
C GLU A 58 -8.25 -13.24 1.00
N ASP A 59 -7.71 -12.26 1.73
CA ASP A 59 -7.33 -12.43 3.13
C ASP A 59 -8.28 -11.73 4.11
N PHE A 60 -9.10 -10.81 3.62
CA PHE A 60 -10.04 -10.09 4.47
C PHE A 60 -11.47 -10.45 4.08
N LEU A 61 -12.19 -11.04 5.02
CA LEU A 61 -13.61 -11.31 4.86
C LEU A 61 -14.38 -10.04 5.22
N SER A 62 -15.39 -9.71 4.44
CA SER A 62 -16.05 -8.41 4.44
C SER A 62 -16.38 -7.83 5.83
N GLU A 63 -17.46 -8.26 6.46
CA GLU A 63 -17.90 -7.64 7.72
C GLU A 63 -17.23 -8.23 8.95
N ASP A 64 -16.86 -9.51 8.88
CA ASP A 64 -16.25 -10.23 10.00
C ASP A 64 -14.73 -10.28 9.90
N SER A 65 -14.16 -9.52 8.96
CA SER A 65 -12.73 -9.62 8.70
C SER A 65 -11.89 -9.09 9.85
N GLN A 66 -10.73 -9.68 10.01
CA GLN A 66 -9.73 -9.14 10.92
C GLN A 66 -9.38 -7.70 10.56
N TYR A 67 -9.47 -7.36 9.29
CA TYR A 67 -9.17 -6.00 8.83
C TYR A 67 -10.09 -4.96 9.48
N VAL A 68 -11.39 -5.22 9.48
CA VAL A 68 -12.37 -4.29 10.07
C VAL A 68 -12.19 -4.18 11.59
N GLN A 69 -11.81 -5.28 12.23
CA GLN A 69 -11.66 -5.34 13.67
C GLN A 69 -10.26 -4.99 14.16
N ALA A 70 -9.29 -4.98 13.24
CA ALA A 70 -7.91 -4.73 13.62
C ALA A 70 -7.69 -3.26 13.97
N ASN A 71 -7.11 -3.01 15.13
CA ASN A 71 -6.74 -1.67 15.55
C ASN A 71 -5.29 -1.34 15.24
N ASN A 72 -4.49 -2.36 14.94
CA ASN A 72 -3.07 -2.18 14.65
C ASN A 72 -2.56 -3.33 13.77
N LEU A 73 -1.32 -3.18 13.32
CA LEU A 73 -0.68 -4.15 12.45
C LEU A 73 -0.55 -5.53 13.10
N LYS A 74 -0.24 -5.57 14.38
CA LYS A 74 -0.05 -6.83 15.09
C LYS A 74 -1.35 -7.65 15.14
N GLU A 75 -2.48 -6.99 15.29
CA GLU A 75 -3.78 -7.67 15.25
C GLU A 75 -4.10 -8.18 13.84
N LEU A 76 -3.71 -7.42 12.83
CA LEU A 76 -3.97 -7.79 11.43
C LEU A 76 -3.10 -8.95 10.99
N CYS A 77 -1.83 -8.95 11.35
CA CYS A 77 -0.87 -9.95 10.92
C CYS A 77 0.03 -10.35 12.10
N PRO A 78 -0.50 -11.15 13.04
CA PRO A 78 0.23 -11.48 14.25
C PRO A 78 1.45 -12.38 14.03
N ASP A 79 1.52 -13.06 12.91
CA ASP A 79 2.59 -14.00 12.59
C ASP A 79 3.65 -13.44 11.64
N LEU A 80 3.70 -12.12 11.49
CA LEU A 80 4.71 -11.48 10.64
C LEU A 80 6.10 -11.67 11.22
N GLU A 81 7.00 -12.21 10.42
CA GLU A 81 8.39 -12.42 10.83
C GLU A 81 9.25 -11.19 10.56
N LYS A 82 10.36 -11.07 11.30
CA LYS A 82 11.23 -9.88 11.21
C LYS A 82 11.85 -9.66 9.85
N ASP A 83 12.16 -10.74 9.13
CA ASP A 83 12.79 -10.65 7.82
C ASP A 83 11.79 -10.56 6.66
N GLU A 84 10.50 -10.64 6.97
CA GLU A 84 9.47 -10.52 5.94
C GLU A 84 9.17 -9.07 5.62
N ILE A 85 8.93 -8.81 4.33
CA ILE A 85 8.36 -7.56 3.87
C ILE A 85 6.88 -7.82 3.61
N LEU A 86 6.02 -7.09 4.28
CA LEU A 86 4.57 -7.24 4.15
C LEU A 86 4.02 -6.19 3.20
N LEU A 87 3.39 -6.65 2.13
CA LEU A 87 2.63 -5.79 1.23
C LEU A 87 1.16 -5.96 1.55
N ILE A 88 0.50 -4.88 1.96
CA ILE A 88 -0.93 -4.92 2.26
C ILE A 88 -1.68 -4.15 1.20
N GLU A 89 -2.51 -4.86 0.46
CA GLU A 89 -3.40 -4.25 -0.52
C GLU A 89 -4.72 -3.92 0.18
N HIS A 90 -4.86 -2.68 0.63
CA HIS A 90 -6.01 -2.24 1.39
C HIS A 90 -7.26 -2.06 0.51
N PRO A 91 -8.46 -2.13 1.11
CA PRO A 91 -9.68 -1.79 0.37
C PRO A 91 -9.64 -0.36 -0.15
N VAL A 92 -10.42 -0.10 -1.18
CA VAL A 92 -10.55 1.24 -1.75
C VAL A 92 -11.00 2.22 -0.67
N LEU A 93 -10.29 3.33 -0.53
CA LEU A 93 -10.53 4.29 0.55
C LEU A 93 -11.92 4.91 0.53
N LYS A 94 -12.48 5.08 -0.64
CA LYS A 94 -13.84 5.61 -0.80
C LYS A 94 -14.90 4.74 -0.14
N SER A 95 -14.67 3.42 -0.08
CA SER A 95 -15.63 2.46 0.47
C SER A 95 -15.31 2.03 1.90
N ASN A 96 -14.03 2.05 2.27
CA ASN A 96 -13.58 1.58 3.57
C ASN A 96 -12.47 2.49 4.09
N PRO A 97 -12.72 3.25 5.16
CA PRO A 97 -11.66 4.11 5.71
C PRO A 97 -10.52 3.27 6.26
N LEU A 98 -9.30 3.75 6.05
CA LEU A 98 -8.11 3.09 6.56
C LEU A 98 -7.97 3.37 8.06
N PRO A 99 -7.81 2.33 8.90
CA PRO A 99 -7.54 2.57 10.31
C PRO A 99 -6.26 3.38 10.50
N PRO A 100 -6.30 4.45 11.32
CA PRO A 100 -5.11 5.31 11.50
C PRO A 100 -3.87 4.58 11.99
N ALA A 101 -4.04 3.54 12.82
CA ALA A 101 -2.89 2.77 13.30
C ALA A 101 -2.20 2.04 12.16
N LEU A 102 -2.97 1.47 11.23
CA LEU A 102 -2.38 0.78 10.09
C LEU A 102 -1.64 1.75 9.16
N LEU A 103 -2.16 2.96 9.01
CA LEU A 103 -1.48 4.00 8.25
C LEU A 103 -0.14 4.37 8.89
N ASN A 104 -0.13 4.56 10.20
CA ASN A 104 1.02 5.12 10.90
C ASN A 104 2.06 4.08 11.30
N GLU A 105 1.69 2.80 11.35
CA GLU A 105 2.64 1.73 11.66
C GLU A 105 3.35 1.20 10.42
N ALA A 106 2.92 1.58 9.24
CA ALA A 106 3.57 1.16 8.01
C ALA A 106 4.91 1.88 7.82
N SER A 107 5.84 1.20 7.16
CA SER A 107 7.11 1.81 6.75
C SER A 107 6.88 2.82 5.64
N ILE A 108 5.95 2.52 4.74
CA ILE A 108 5.60 3.38 3.61
C ILE A 108 4.12 3.20 3.30
N ASN A 109 3.47 4.31 2.97
CA ASN A 109 2.13 4.30 2.40
C ASN A 109 2.25 4.71 0.94
N LEU A 110 1.85 3.85 0.04
CA LEU A 110 1.93 4.08 -1.40
C LEU A 110 0.52 4.27 -1.94
N LEU A 111 0.20 5.48 -2.35
CA LEU A 111 -1.09 5.80 -2.95
C LEU A 111 -0.98 5.57 -4.46
N VAL A 112 -1.65 4.52 -4.92
CA VAL A 112 -1.60 4.11 -6.32
C VAL A 112 -2.74 4.78 -7.07
N VAL A 113 -2.41 5.50 -8.13
CA VAL A 113 -3.37 6.24 -8.94
C VAL A 113 -3.15 5.91 -10.41
N ARG A 114 -4.24 5.68 -11.12
CA ARG A 114 -4.15 5.47 -12.56
C ARG A 114 -3.94 6.81 -13.27
N ALA A 115 -2.86 6.94 -14.02
CA ALA A 115 -2.46 8.21 -14.61
C ALA A 115 -3.45 8.74 -15.65
N ASN A 116 -4.21 7.86 -16.28
CA ASN A 116 -5.11 8.23 -17.37
C ASN A 116 -6.55 8.52 -16.93
N ARG A 117 -6.76 8.76 -15.65
CA ARG A 117 -8.08 9.16 -15.15
C ARG A 117 -8.05 10.55 -14.51
N THR A 118 -9.22 11.15 -14.40
CA THR A 118 -9.34 12.46 -13.79
C THR A 118 -9.29 12.37 -12.26
N TRP A 119 -8.49 13.21 -11.64
CA TRP A 119 -8.47 13.39 -10.20
C TRP A 119 -9.69 14.21 -9.79
N LYS A 120 -10.56 13.64 -8.95
CA LYS A 120 -11.84 14.25 -8.57
C LYS A 120 -11.76 14.89 -7.19
N ASN A 121 -12.77 15.65 -6.83
CA ASN A 121 -12.85 16.26 -5.51
C ASN A 121 -12.88 15.20 -4.39
N THR A 122 -13.52 14.06 -4.63
CA THR A 122 -13.52 12.96 -3.66
C THR A 122 -12.12 12.39 -3.45
N ASP A 123 -11.32 12.28 -4.51
CA ASP A 123 -9.94 11.84 -4.40
C ASP A 123 -9.15 12.82 -3.53
N GLN A 124 -9.32 14.11 -3.79
CA GLN A 124 -8.60 15.14 -3.05
C GLN A 124 -8.98 15.13 -1.56
N ALA A 125 -10.27 14.98 -1.27
CA ALA A 125 -10.75 14.93 0.10
C ALA A 125 -10.17 13.73 0.86
N LEU A 126 -10.11 12.57 0.21
CA LEU A 126 -9.54 11.36 0.82
C LEU A 126 -8.04 11.53 1.06
N TYR A 127 -7.34 12.11 0.11
CA TYR A 127 -5.92 12.38 0.25
C TYR A 127 -5.65 13.35 1.41
N GLU A 128 -6.42 14.43 1.49
CA GLU A 128 -6.28 15.40 2.58
C GLU A 128 -6.57 14.76 3.93
N HIS A 129 -7.56 13.87 3.98
CA HIS A 129 -7.85 13.14 5.21
C HIS A 129 -6.66 12.27 5.63
N LEU A 130 -6.03 11.57 4.69
CA LEU A 130 -4.83 10.80 4.98
C LEU A 130 -3.74 11.68 5.57
N LEU A 131 -3.53 12.87 4.99
CA LEU A 131 -2.52 13.79 5.50
C LEU A 131 -2.82 14.27 6.91
N GLN A 132 -4.11 14.42 7.24
CA GLN A 132 -4.50 14.87 8.58
C GLN A 132 -4.25 13.81 9.65
N VAL A 133 -4.51 12.52 9.32
CA VAL A 133 -4.36 11.45 10.31
C VAL A 133 -2.96 10.84 10.32
N LYS A 134 -2.18 11.11 9.30
CA LYS A 134 -0.82 10.59 9.18
C LYS A 134 0.13 11.33 10.11
N GLN A 135 0.98 10.58 10.82
CA GLN A 135 2.06 11.19 11.57
C GLN A 135 3.10 11.78 10.61
N LYS A 136 3.78 12.82 11.05
CA LYS A 136 4.64 13.64 10.22
C LYS A 136 5.76 12.84 9.55
N GLU A 137 6.37 11.94 10.28
CA GLU A 137 7.52 11.16 9.81
C GLU A 137 7.16 9.95 8.94
N VAL A 138 5.87 9.59 8.87
CA VAL A 138 5.42 8.42 8.11
C VAL A 138 5.31 8.80 6.63
N PRO A 139 6.01 8.10 5.72
CA PRO A 139 5.96 8.45 4.29
C PRO A 139 4.61 8.15 3.65
N LEU A 140 4.17 9.05 2.79
CA LEU A 140 3.03 8.86 1.90
C LEU A 140 3.47 9.27 0.50
N LEU A 141 3.63 8.30 -0.38
CA LEU A 141 4.14 8.50 -1.72
C LEU A 141 3.05 8.21 -2.75
N PHE A 142 3.11 8.88 -3.89
CA PHE A 142 2.24 8.59 -5.02
C PHE A 142 2.94 7.68 -6.01
N TYR A 143 2.18 6.76 -6.60
CA TYR A 143 2.64 5.97 -7.73
C TYR A 143 1.60 5.98 -8.83
N LEU A 144 1.99 6.45 -10.01
CA LEU A 144 1.08 6.53 -11.16
C LEU A 144 1.21 5.28 -12.01
N THR A 145 0.09 4.54 -12.14
CA THR A 145 0.03 3.38 -13.02
C THR A 145 -0.37 3.81 -14.43
N GLN A 146 0.04 3.05 -15.44
CA GLN A 146 -0.28 3.27 -16.84
C GLN A 146 0.26 4.60 -17.41
N ALA A 147 1.22 5.22 -16.72
CA ALA A 147 1.82 6.46 -17.19
C ALA A 147 2.57 6.29 -18.51
N ASP A 148 3.23 5.15 -18.68
CA ASP A 148 4.06 4.87 -19.87
C ASP A 148 3.25 4.81 -21.16
N ARG A 149 1.96 4.52 -21.07
CA ARG A 149 1.10 4.42 -22.24
C ARG A 149 0.80 5.77 -22.89
N ASN A 150 1.04 6.83 -22.15
CA ASN A 150 0.72 8.19 -22.58
C ASN A 150 1.95 9.00 -23.01
N THR A 151 3.09 8.36 -23.05
CA THR A 151 4.36 9.00 -23.43
C THR A 151 4.73 8.74 -24.87
N VAL A 152 3.77 8.76 -25.71
CA VAL A 152 3.99 8.47 -27.14
C VAL A 152 4.30 9.74 -27.90
#